data_3fa1b3f711b1c6ad012cde6ddafbae35
#
_entry.id   3fa1b3f711b1c6ad012cde6ddafbae35
#
_cell.length_a   1.000
_cell.length_b   1.000
_cell.length_c   1.000
_cell.angle_alpha   90.00
_cell.angle_beta   90.00
_cell.angle_gamma   90.00
#
_symmetry.space_group_name_H-M   'P 1'
#
loop_
_entity.id
_entity.type
_entity.pdbx_description
1 polymer ?
#
loop_
_entity_poly.entity_id
_entity_poly.type
_entity_poly.pdbx_seq_one_letter_code
_entity_poly.pdbx_strand_id
1 'polypeptide(L)'
;MMFEFLLSGLVIDVDNNIAMRDQEMASMRQGRAFLALINDNIPKTVPAMEELLIALEDEEKSFSQSNFETLILGIIYSAYQVHKQEVERQEVQQKAWAGVLGRLANVTFVQLRSY
;
A
#
# COMPACT_ATOMS: atom_id res chain seq x y z
N MET A 1 -13.41 14.90 -0.29
CA MET A 1 -12.90 14.38 0.97
C MET A 1 -11.39 14.30 0.94
N MET A 2 -10.76 14.51 2.10
CA MET A 2 -9.29 14.55 2.18
C MET A 2 -8.63 13.26 1.68
N PHE A 3 -9.23 12.10 1.98
CA PHE A 3 -8.66 10.81 1.60
C PHE A 3 -8.58 10.64 0.08
N GLU A 4 -9.66 10.96 -0.62
CA GLU A 4 -9.68 10.90 -2.09
C GLU A 4 -8.68 11.87 -2.70
N PHE A 5 -8.55 13.05 -2.12
CA PHE A 5 -7.59 14.05 -2.57
C PHE A 5 -6.16 13.53 -2.43
N LEU A 6 -5.84 12.90 -1.29
CA LEU A 6 -4.52 12.31 -1.08
C LEU A 6 -4.23 11.22 -2.11
N LEU A 7 -5.20 10.32 -2.35
CA LEU A 7 -5.01 9.23 -3.31
C LEU A 7 -4.76 9.73 -4.72
N SER A 8 -5.48 10.77 -5.16
CA SER A 8 -5.36 11.29 -6.51
C SER A 8 -4.03 12.03 -6.73
N GLY A 9 -3.40 12.51 -5.65
CA GLY A 9 -2.16 13.26 -5.73
C GLY A 9 -0.90 12.45 -5.47
N LEU A 10 -1.01 11.14 -5.28
CA LEU A 10 0.15 10.31 -4.99
C LEU A 10 0.84 9.80 -6.25
N VAL A 11 2.15 9.68 -6.19
CA VAL A 11 2.97 9.08 -7.24
C VAL A 11 4.03 8.20 -6.59
N ILE A 12 4.58 7.25 -7.34
CA ILE A 12 5.72 6.45 -6.88
C ILE A 12 6.96 7.02 -7.55
N ASP A 13 7.95 7.39 -6.75
CA ASP A 13 9.19 7.97 -7.27
C ASP A 13 10.20 6.89 -7.69
N VAL A 14 11.38 7.33 -8.13
CA VAL A 14 12.43 6.42 -8.65
C VAL A 14 12.96 5.47 -7.59
N ASP A 15 12.82 5.81 -6.32
CA ASP A 15 13.25 4.98 -5.19
C ASP A 15 12.13 4.07 -4.68
N ASN A 16 11.02 3.99 -5.40
CA ASN A 16 9.82 3.23 -5.03
C ASN A 16 9.15 3.75 -3.75
N ASN A 17 9.39 5.00 -3.40
CA ASN A 17 8.69 5.67 -2.31
C ASN A 17 7.45 6.38 -2.84
N ILE A 18 6.44 6.50 -1.99
CA ILE A 18 5.27 7.31 -2.30
C ILE A 18 5.63 8.79 -2.10
N ALA A 19 5.28 9.61 -3.07
CA ALA A 19 5.44 11.06 -3.01
C ALA A 19 4.13 11.72 -3.38
N MET A 20 4.00 13.00 -3.06
CA MET A 20 2.83 13.80 -3.43
C MET A 20 3.20 14.76 -4.55
N ARG A 21 2.33 14.86 -5.55
CA ARG A 21 2.53 15.81 -6.66
C ARG A 21 2.46 17.24 -6.16
N ASP A 22 1.56 17.51 -5.22
CA ASP A 22 1.38 18.84 -4.67
C ASP A 22 2.40 19.07 -3.56
N GLN A 23 3.34 19.96 -3.81
CA GLN A 23 4.41 20.26 -2.85
C GLN A 23 3.86 20.89 -1.57
N GLU A 24 2.81 21.67 -1.67
CA GLU A 24 2.18 22.27 -0.49
C GLU A 24 1.58 21.16 0.39
N MET A 25 0.85 20.22 -0.23
CA MET A 25 0.29 19.09 0.50
C MET A 25 1.40 18.24 1.14
N ALA A 26 2.49 17.99 0.40
CA ALA A 26 3.60 17.20 0.91
C ALA A 26 4.25 17.85 2.11
N SER A 27 4.26 19.20 2.18
CA SER A 27 4.85 19.93 3.28
C SER A 27 3.93 20.09 4.49
N MET A 28 2.64 19.82 4.33
CA MET A 28 1.69 19.87 5.43
C MET A 28 1.95 18.75 6.43
N ARG A 29 1.65 19.01 7.70
CA ARG A 29 1.88 18.05 8.77
C ARG A 29 1.24 16.68 8.49
N GLN A 30 -0.02 16.71 8.07
CA GLN A 30 -0.75 15.47 7.79
C GLN A 30 -0.18 14.74 6.58
N GLY A 31 0.20 15.49 5.53
CA GLY A 31 0.82 14.91 4.35
C GLY A 31 2.14 14.25 4.67
N ARG A 32 2.99 14.92 5.46
CA ARG A 32 4.28 14.35 5.86
C ARG A 32 4.09 13.10 6.73
N ALA A 33 3.12 13.14 7.64
CA ALA A 33 2.83 11.99 8.50
C ALA A 33 2.37 10.79 7.67
N PHE A 34 1.50 11.01 6.69
CA PHE A 34 1.03 9.95 5.79
C PHE A 34 2.19 9.36 5.00
N LEU A 35 3.03 10.21 4.40
CA LEU A 35 4.17 9.75 3.61
C LEU A 35 5.15 8.93 4.47
N ALA A 36 5.44 9.39 5.67
CA ALA A 36 6.31 8.66 6.58
C ALA A 36 5.71 7.30 6.93
N LEU A 37 4.42 7.28 7.22
CA LEU A 37 3.74 6.05 7.62
C LEU A 37 3.81 5.00 6.51
N ILE A 38 3.49 5.37 5.28
CA ILE A 38 3.49 4.41 4.18
C ILE A 38 4.91 4.05 3.76
N ASN A 39 5.82 5.00 3.68
CA ASN A 39 7.19 4.75 3.21
C ASN A 39 8.04 3.99 4.21
N ASP A 40 7.81 4.20 5.51
CA ASP A 40 8.63 3.58 6.54
C ASP A 40 8.11 2.20 6.96
N ASN A 41 6.82 1.92 6.77
CA ASN A 41 6.20 0.72 7.30
C ASN A 41 5.76 -0.30 6.25
N ILE A 42 5.67 0.10 4.98
CA ILE A 42 5.18 -0.79 3.93
C ILE A 42 6.35 -1.25 3.06
N PRO A 43 6.49 -2.58 2.85
CA PRO A 43 7.54 -3.10 1.98
C PRO A 43 7.41 -2.59 0.54
N LYS A 44 8.53 -2.37 -0.10
CA LYS A 44 8.58 -1.75 -1.44
C LYS A 44 8.86 -2.75 -2.55
N THR A 45 9.05 -4.03 -2.20
CA THR A 45 9.30 -5.08 -3.17
C THR A 45 8.26 -6.18 -3.03
N VAL A 46 8.04 -6.92 -4.11
CA VAL A 46 7.08 -8.03 -4.10
C VAL A 46 7.48 -9.10 -3.08
N PRO A 47 8.74 -9.58 -3.02
CA PRO A 47 9.09 -10.61 -2.04
C PRO A 47 8.87 -10.16 -0.59
N ALA A 48 9.24 -8.93 -0.27
CA ALA A 48 9.05 -8.40 1.09
C ALA A 48 7.57 -8.26 1.42
N MET A 49 6.76 -7.84 0.45
CA MET A 49 5.31 -7.74 0.65
C MET A 49 4.68 -9.12 0.84
N GLU A 50 5.17 -10.14 0.12
CA GLU A 50 4.68 -11.50 0.29
C GLU A 50 5.01 -12.03 1.69
N GLU A 51 6.19 -11.71 2.23
CA GLU A 51 6.54 -12.07 3.61
C GLU A 51 5.58 -11.42 4.61
N LEU A 52 5.26 -10.16 4.40
CA LEU A 52 4.29 -9.46 5.23
C LEU A 52 2.92 -10.15 5.17
N LEU A 53 2.48 -10.54 3.97
CA LEU A 53 1.22 -11.24 3.79
C LEU A 53 1.17 -12.55 4.55
N ILE A 54 2.25 -13.34 4.47
CA ILE A 54 2.35 -14.61 5.19
C ILE A 54 2.20 -14.38 6.69
N ALA A 55 2.89 -13.37 7.22
CA ALA A 55 2.79 -13.04 8.64
C ALA A 55 1.37 -12.65 9.04
N LEU A 56 0.68 -11.88 8.19
CA LEU A 56 -0.68 -11.45 8.47
C LEU A 56 -1.69 -12.59 8.34
N GLU A 57 -1.48 -13.49 7.38
CA GLU A 57 -2.36 -14.64 7.18
C GLU A 57 -2.25 -15.66 8.32
N ASP A 58 -1.05 -15.80 8.90
CA ASP A 58 -0.80 -16.74 9.99
C ASP A 58 -1.31 -16.25 11.34
N GLU A 59 -1.71 -14.99 11.44
CA GLU A 59 -2.26 -14.49 12.68
C GLU A 59 -3.68 -15.00 12.87
N GLU A 60 -3.82 -16.00 13.74
CA GLU A 60 -5.12 -16.51 14.14
C GLU A 60 -5.83 -15.61 15.13
N LYS A 61 -5.21 -14.48 15.43
CA LYS A 61 -5.69 -13.61 16.49
C LYS A 61 -6.70 -12.61 16.00
N SER A 62 -7.40 -12.04 16.97
CA SER A 62 -8.39 -11.02 16.75
C SER A 62 -7.84 -9.87 15.89
N PHE A 63 -8.71 -9.33 15.07
CA PHE A 63 -8.50 -8.13 14.30
C PHE A 63 -7.87 -7.04 15.17
N SER A 64 -6.80 -6.42 14.69
CA SER A 64 -6.20 -5.27 15.36
C SER A 64 -6.22 -4.08 14.42
N GLN A 65 -6.36 -2.89 14.98
CA GLN A 65 -6.36 -1.66 14.19
C GLN A 65 -5.04 -1.48 13.45
N SER A 66 -3.93 -1.82 14.11
CA SER A 66 -2.60 -1.72 13.52
C SER A 66 -2.48 -2.60 12.27
N ASN A 67 -2.96 -3.85 12.35
CA ASN A 67 -2.93 -4.75 11.20
C ASN A 67 -3.83 -4.25 10.08
N PHE A 68 -5.00 -3.71 10.43
CA PHE A 68 -5.92 -3.15 9.44
C PHE A 68 -5.28 -1.98 8.70
N GLU A 69 -4.64 -1.07 9.42
CA GLU A 69 -3.94 0.05 8.80
C GLU A 69 -2.84 -0.42 7.86
N THR A 70 -2.06 -1.43 8.27
CA THR A 70 -1.01 -2.01 7.43
C THR A 70 -1.59 -2.58 6.15
N LEU A 71 -2.71 -3.30 6.25
CA LEU A 71 -3.38 -3.88 5.08
C LEU A 71 -3.85 -2.79 4.13
N ILE A 72 -4.48 -1.75 4.64
CA ILE A 72 -4.98 -0.65 3.81
C ILE A 72 -3.83 0.07 3.10
N LEU A 73 -2.75 0.38 3.83
CA LEU A 73 -1.58 1.03 3.24
C LEU A 73 -0.92 0.12 2.20
N GLY A 74 -0.86 -1.18 2.47
CA GLY A 74 -0.34 -2.15 1.51
C GLY A 74 -1.16 -2.20 0.24
N ILE A 75 -2.49 -2.15 0.36
CA ILE A 75 -3.39 -2.10 -0.79
C ILE A 75 -3.12 -0.85 -1.63
N ILE A 76 -3.04 0.31 -0.97
CA ILE A 76 -2.77 1.57 -1.65
C ILE A 76 -1.44 1.51 -2.39
N TYR A 77 -0.39 1.07 -1.70
CA TYR A 77 0.94 0.98 -2.30
C TYR A 77 0.96 0.03 -3.50
N SER A 78 0.36 -1.16 -3.34
CA SER A 78 0.33 -2.17 -4.39
C SER A 78 -0.46 -1.68 -5.60
N ALA A 79 -1.56 -0.98 -5.38
CA ALA A 79 -2.36 -0.41 -6.47
C ALA A 79 -1.55 0.61 -7.29
N TYR A 80 -0.78 1.45 -6.60
CA TYR A 80 0.08 2.41 -7.27
C TYR A 80 1.23 1.72 -8.02
N GLN A 81 1.76 0.62 -7.47
CA GLN A 81 2.77 -0.16 -8.17
C GLN A 81 2.21 -0.80 -9.44
N VAL A 82 1.01 -1.35 -9.39
CA VAL A 82 0.37 -1.92 -10.58
C VAL A 82 0.28 -0.86 -11.67
N HIS A 83 -0.16 0.33 -11.32
CA HIS A 83 -0.28 1.44 -12.27
C HIS A 83 1.09 1.86 -12.83
N LYS A 84 2.09 1.99 -11.95
CA LYS A 84 3.44 2.37 -12.36
C LYS A 84 4.02 1.35 -13.34
N GLN A 85 3.89 0.06 -13.04
CA GLN A 85 4.43 -0.99 -13.90
C GLN A 85 3.69 -1.05 -15.23
N GLU A 86 2.39 -0.75 -15.24
CA GLU A 86 1.63 -0.65 -16.47
C GLU A 86 2.16 0.49 -17.35
N VAL A 87 2.37 1.67 -16.78
CA VAL A 87 2.90 2.83 -17.49
C VAL A 87 4.30 2.55 -18.05
N GLU A 88 5.13 1.86 -17.27
CA GLU A 88 6.50 1.53 -17.66
C GLU A 88 6.58 0.25 -18.50
N ARG A 89 5.46 -0.37 -18.80
CA ARG A 89 5.35 -1.60 -19.60
C ARG A 89 6.15 -2.77 -19.03
N GLN A 90 6.15 -2.90 -17.70
CA GLN A 90 6.80 -4.00 -17.00
C GLN A 90 5.78 -5.07 -16.65
N GLU A 91 5.41 -5.90 -17.61
CA GLU A 91 4.31 -6.87 -17.45
C GLU A 91 4.53 -7.85 -16.31
N VAL A 92 5.75 -8.36 -16.14
CA VAL A 92 6.05 -9.33 -15.09
C VAL A 92 5.84 -8.71 -13.72
N GLN A 93 6.37 -7.50 -13.53
CA GLN A 93 6.23 -6.78 -12.27
C GLN A 93 4.78 -6.37 -12.03
N GLN A 94 4.09 -5.94 -13.08
CA GLN A 94 2.69 -5.57 -12.98
C GLN A 94 1.86 -6.73 -12.48
N LYS A 95 2.05 -7.92 -13.05
CA LYS A 95 1.29 -9.12 -12.65
C LYS A 95 1.62 -9.52 -11.23
N ALA A 96 2.90 -9.42 -10.82
CA ALA A 96 3.31 -9.74 -9.47
C ALA A 96 2.66 -8.82 -8.45
N TRP A 97 2.64 -7.51 -8.71
CA TRP A 97 1.99 -6.54 -7.82
C TRP A 97 0.47 -6.72 -7.82
N ALA A 98 -0.12 -7.05 -8.97
CA ALA A 98 -1.57 -7.33 -9.04
C ALA A 98 -1.93 -8.55 -8.19
N GLY A 99 -1.09 -9.59 -8.21
CA GLY A 99 -1.28 -10.77 -7.36
C GLY A 99 -1.21 -10.42 -5.89
N VAL A 100 -0.23 -9.62 -5.49
CA VAL A 100 -0.09 -9.14 -4.11
C VAL A 100 -1.31 -8.32 -3.72
N LEU A 101 -1.75 -7.41 -4.58
CA LEU A 101 -2.94 -6.59 -4.33
C LEU A 101 -4.17 -7.47 -4.07
N GLY A 102 -4.38 -8.50 -4.90
CA GLY A 102 -5.49 -9.43 -4.73
C GLY A 102 -5.43 -10.16 -3.40
N ARG A 103 -4.24 -10.61 -2.99
CA ARG A 103 -4.06 -11.29 -1.71
C ARG A 103 -4.31 -10.35 -0.53
N LEU A 104 -3.82 -9.11 -0.61
CA LEU A 104 -4.07 -8.11 0.43
C LEU A 104 -5.56 -7.83 0.58
N ALA A 105 -6.26 -7.67 -0.54
CA ALA A 105 -7.70 -7.44 -0.51
C ALA A 105 -8.43 -8.62 0.12
N ASN A 106 -8.03 -9.85 -0.20
CA ASN A 106 -8.64 -11.04 0.36
C ASN A 106 -8.42 -11.14 1.87
N VAL A 107 -7.19 -10.89 2.34
CA VAL A 107 -6.87 -10.93 3.77
C VAL A 107 -7.68 -9.87 4.50
N THR A 108 -7.77 -8.67 3.95
CA THR A 108 -8.55 -7.58 4.54
C THR A 108 -10.03 -7.98 4.64
N PHE A 109 -10.58 -8.54 3.58
CA PHE A 109 -11.97 -8.96 3.53
C PHE A 109 -12.25 -10.04 4.58
N VAL A 110 -11.37 -11.03 4.69
CA VAL A 110 -11.51 -12.10 5.67
C VAL A 110 -11.48 -11.54 7.10
N GLN A 111 -10.57 -10.62 7.38
CA GLN A 111 -10.49 -10.02 8.71
C GLN A 111 -11.73 -9.20 9.04
N LEU A 112 -12.26 -8.45 8.09
CA LEU A 112 -13.48 -7.68 8.30
C LEU A 112 -14.68 -8.59 8.56
N ARG A 113 -14.76 -9.74 7.89
CA ARG A 113 -15.83 -10.69 8.11
C ARG A 113 -15.77 -11.32 9.49
N SER A 114 -14.58 -11.49 10.03
CA SER A 114 -14.37 -12.09 11.35
C SER A 114 -14.65 -11.10 12.48
N TYR A 115 -14.73 -9.84 12.16
CA TYR A 115 -14.99 -8.77 13.12
C TYR A 115 -16.49 -8.62 13.33
#